data_83ef594f4d62fe1168c5d9362be5100a
#
_entry.id   83ef594f4d62fe1168c5d9362be5100a
#
_cell.length_a   1.000
_cell.length_b   1.000
_cell.length_c   1.000
_cell.angle_alpha   90.00
_cell.angle_beta   90.00
_cell.angle_gamma   90.00
#
_symmetry.space_group_name_H-M   'P 1'
#
loop_
_entity.id
_entity.type
_entity.pdbx_description
1 polymer ?
#
loop_
_entity_poly.entity_id
_entity_poly.type
_entity_poly.pdbx_seq_one_letter_code
_entity_poly.pdbx_strand_id
1 'polypeptide(L)'
;GATAAMFYIDQNTIDYLTLTGREADQVKLVESYAKEIGLWASDMTQAEYPRVLRFDLSQVTRNIAGPSNPHARVSTADLKAKGIAGNLEAAQAEEAAGLIPDGAVIIAAITSCTNTSNPRNTVAAGLLARKANELGLVRKPWVKSSFAPGSKAAALYLEEAGVLTDLEKLGFGIVGYACTTCNGMSGA
;
A
#
# COMPACT_ATOMS: atom_id res chain seq x y z
N GLY A 1 -15.98 -11.09 0.56
CA GLY A 1 -15.29 -11.66 -0.43
C GLY A 1 -15.94 -11.83 -1.79
N ALA A 2 -15.84 -10.81 -2.66
CA ALA A 2 -16.16 -11.00 -4.07
C ALA A 2 -15.12 -11.91 -4.72
N THR A 3 -15.57 -12.85 -5.56
CA THR A 3 -14.69 -13.72 -6.33
C THR A 3 -14.23 -13.10 -7.64
N ALA A 4 -14.93 -12.07 -8.10
CA ALA A 4 -14.60 -11.29 -9.29
C ALA A 4 -15.02 -9.83 -9.11
N ALA A 5 -14.31 -8.94 -9.79
CA ALA A 5 -14.65 -7.53 -9.90
C ALA A 5 -14.34 -7.07 -11.33
N MET A 6 -15.18 -6.20 -11.85
CA MET A 6 -15.00 -5.58 -13.16
C MET A 6 -14.94 -4.07 -12.98
N PHE A 7 -13.98 -3.45 -13.63
CA PHE A 7 -13.81 -2.00 -13.68
C PHE A 7 -13.86 -1.56 -15.14
N TYR A 8 -14.33 -0.36 -15.36
CA TYR A 8 -14.24 0.26 -16.68
C TYR A 8 -12.77 0.65 -17.00
N ILE A 9 -12.54 0.86 -18.29
CA ILE A 9 -11.30 1.45 -18.81
C ILE A 9 -11.57 2.93 -19.07
N ASP A 10 -10.66 3.78 -18.65
CA ASP A 10 -10.74 5.23 -18.80
C ASP A 10 -9.37 5.84 -19.17
N GLN A 11 -9.31 7.16 -19.21
CA GLN A 11 -8.08 7.89 -19.51
C GLN A 11 -6.96 7.59 -18.49
N ASN A 12 -7.28 7.38 -17.21
CA ASN A 12 -6.27 7.03 -16.20
C ASN A 12 -5.59 5.69 -16.52
N THR A 13 -6.34 4.74 -17.08
CA THR A 13 -5.77 3.46 -17.54
C THR A 13 -4.79 3.69 -18.70
N ILE A 14 -5.14 4.54 -19.66
CA ILE A 14 -4.28 4.89 -20.80
C ILE A 14 -3.01 5.61 -20.32
N ASP A 15 -3.17 6.57 -19.43
CA ASP A 15 -2.05 7.31 -18.85
C ASP A 15 -1.10 6.39 -18.08
N TYR A 16 -1.64 5.41 -17.33
CA TYR A 16 -0.86 4.41 -16.62
C TYR A 16 -0.08 3.50 -17.57
N LEU A 17 -0.71 3.03 -18.64
CA LEU A 17 -0.03 2.18 -19.64
C LEU A 17 1.13 2.94 -20.30
N THR A 18 0.92 4.23 -20.60
CA THR A 18 1.96 5.11 -21.15
C THR A 18 3.09 5.32 -20.15
N LEU A 19 2.75 5.66 -18.90
CA LEU A 19 3.72 5.88 -17.82
C LEU A 19 4.59 4.64 -17.56
N THR A 20 4.02 3.46 -17.70
CA THR A 20 4.70 2.19 -17.46
C THR A 20 5.41 1.62 -18.69
N GLY A 21 5.57 2.42 -19.74
CA GLY A 21 6.43 2.13 -20.89
C GLY A 21 5.85 1.16 -21.90
N ARG A 22 4.52 1.09 -22.06
CA ARG A 22 3.91 0.36 -23.18
C ARG A 22 4.08 1.13 -24.47
N GLU A 23 4.28 0.41 -25.56
CA GLU A 23 4.42 1.01 -26.89
C GLU A 23 3.16 1.80 -27.28
N ALA A 24 3.34 2.95 -27.91
CA ALA A 24 2.26 3.88 -28.25
C ALA A 24 1.14 3.22 -29.08
N ASP A 25 1.49 2.34 -30.02
CA ASP A 25 0.51 1.64 -30.86
C ASP A 25 -0.31 0.63 -30.03
N GLN A 26 0.32 -0.01 -29.04
CA GLN A 26 -0.39 -0.92 -28.12
C GLN A 26 -1.36 -0.14 -27.23
N VAL A 27 -0.96 1.01 -26.71
CA VAL A 27 -1.82 1.88 -25.88
C VAL A 27 -3.02 2.35 -26.69
N LYS A 28 -2.80 2.80 -27.93
CA LYS A 28 -3.86 3.21 -28.85
C LYS A 28 -4.81 2.07 -29.21
N LEU A 29 -4.27 0.86 -29.39
CA LEU A 29 -5.09 -0.34 -29.64
C LEU A 29 -6.00 -0.65 -28.44
N VAL A 30 -5.46 -0.60 -27.21
CA VAL A 30 -6.25 -0.82 -25.98
C VAL A 30 -7.39 0.19 -25.87
N GLU A 31 -7.11 1.46 -26.12
CA GLU A 31 -8.14 2.52 -26.08
C GLU A 31 -9.24 2.27 -27.13
N SER A 32 -8.85 2.04 -28.38
CA SER A 32 -9.79 1.84 -29.48
C SER A 32 -10.64 0.59 -29.25
N TYR A 33 -10.00 -0.50 -28.83
CA TYR A 33 -10.70 -1.76 -28.55
C TYR A 33 -11.68 -1.62 -27.37
N ALA A 34 -11.26 -0.98 -26.27
CA ALA A 34 -12.12 -0.79 -25.11
C ALA A 34 -13.38 0.04 -25.45
N LYS A 35 -13.24 1.05 -26.32
CA LYS A 35 -14.38 1.85 -26.81
C LYS A 35 -15.30 1.03 -27.71
N GLU A 36 -14.75 0.24 -28.62
CA GLU A 36 -15.52 -0.58 -29.57
C GLU A 36 -16.37 -1.66 -28.87
N ILE A 37 -15.84 -2.30 -27.81
CA ILE A 37 -16.55 -3.37 -27.11
C ILE A 37 -17.37 -2.88 -25.91
N GLY A 38 -17.50 -1.56 -25.69
CA GLY A 38 -18.31 -0.97 -24.63
C GLY A 38 -17.73 -1.12 -23.21
N LEU A 39 -16.42 -1.32 -23.07
CA LEU A 39 -15.74 -1.34 -21.76
C LEU A 39 -15.20 0.03 -21.33
N TRP A 40 -15.42 1.04 -22.13
CA TRP A 40 -15.03 2.40 -21.79
C TRP A 40 -15.96 2.99 -20.72
N ALA A 41 -15.43 3.90 -19.90
CA ALA A 41 -16.16 4.47 -18.76
C ALA A 41 -17.54 5.05 -19.12
N SER A 42 -17.65 5.76 -20.26
CA SER A 42 -18.91 6.34 -20.71
C SER A 42 -20.01 5.30 -20.97
N ASP A 43 -19.62 4.13 -21.47
CA ASP A 43 -20.58 3.08 -21.84
C ASP A 43 -20.99 2.26 -20.61
N MET A 44 -20.01 1.87 -19.79
CA MET A 44 -20.26 1.08 -18.58
C MET A 44 -21.06 1.85 -17.52
N THR A 45 -20.92 3.16 -17.44
CA THR A 45 -21.69 3.98 -16.48
C THR A 45 -23.14 4.15 -16.87
N GLN A 46 -23.51 3.87 -18.13
CA GLN A 46 -24.90 3.89 -18.63
C GLN A 46 -25.61 2.53 -18.49
N ALA A 47 -24.89 1.47 -18.14
CA ALA A 47 -25.47 0.14 -17.97
C ALA A 47 -26.46 0.10 -16.81
N GLU A 48 -27.57 -0.62 -17.01
CA GLU A 48 -28.57 -0.86 -15.97
C GLU A 48 -28.18 -2.06 -15.12
N TYR A 49 -28.14 -1.87 -13.80
CA TYR A 49 -27.80 -2.92 -12.84
C TYR A 49 -28.98 -3.20 -11.91
N PRO A 50 -29.25 -4.47 -11.56
CA PRO A 50 -30.34 -4.82 -10.63
C PRO A 50 -30.17 -4.18 -9.25
N ARG A 51 -28.93 -3.90 -8.85
CA ARG A 51 -28.60 -3.26 -7.56
C ARG A 51 -27.40 -2.35 -7.72
N VAL A 52 -27.57 -1.10 -7.32
CA VAL A 52 -26.50 -0.08 -7.32
C VAL A 52 -26.26 0.36 -5.88
N LEU A 53 -24.99 0.29 -5.44
CA LEU A 53 -24.53 0.86 -4.19
C LEU A 53 -23.69 2.10 -4.51
N ARG A 54 -23.96 3.20 -3.82
CA ARG A 54 -23.22 4.45 -4.01
C ARG A 54 -22.41 4.74 -2.75
N PHE A 55 -21.13 4.98 -2.92
CA PHE A 55 -20.22 5.34 -1.84
C PHE A 55 -19.53 6.65 -2.18
N ASP A 56 -19.61 7.60 -1.27
CA ASP A 56 -18.86 8.84 -1.37
C ASP A 56 -17.48 8.64 -0.72
N LEU A 57 -16.44 8.59 -1.54
CA LEU A 57 -15.06 8.38 -1.08
C LEU A 57 -14.54 9.55 -0.22
N SER A 58 -15.14 10.74 -0.32
CA SER A 58 -14.78 11.88 0.53
C SER A 58 -15.13 11.66 2.00
N GLN A 59 -16.07 10.74 2.28
CA GLN A 59 -16.47 10.36 3.64
C GLN A 59 -15.58 9.27 4.24
N VAL A 60 -14.65 8.73 3.47
CA VAL A 60 -13.73 7.69 3.97
C VAL A 60 -12.66 8.32 4.83
N THR A 61 -12.66 7.99 6.12
CA THR A 61 -11.66 8.42 7.08
C THR A 61 -10.58 7.35 7.27
N ARG A 62 -9.46 7.71 7.88
CA ARG A 62 -8.43 6.76 8.25
C ARG A 62 -8.95 5.85 9.36
N ASN A 63 -8.80 4.56 9.17
CA ASN A 63 -9.28 3.56 10.11
C ASN A 63 -8.23 2.47 10.33
N ILE A 64 -8.31 1.85 11.50
CA ILE A 64 -7.68 0.57 11.80
C ILE A 64 -8.76 -0.47 12.11
N ALA A 65 -8.37 -1.73 12.16
CA ALA A 65 -9.23 -2.82 12.62
C ALA A 65 -8.54 -3.60 13.74
N GLY A 66 -9.33 -4.15 14.63
CA GLY A 66 -8.81 -4.91 15.77
C GLY A 66 -9.09 -4.25 17.12
N PRO A 67 -8.36 -4.67 18.19
CA PRO A 67 -7.20 -5.59 18.15
C PRO A 67 -7.53 -7.07 17.91
N SER A 68 -8.66 -7.58 18.37
CA SER A 68 -8.99 -9.01 18.29
C SER A 68 -9.89 -9.39 17.12
N ASN A 69 -10.70 -8.46 16.63
CA ASN A 69 -11.64 -8.71 15.53
C ASN A 69 -11.28 -7.86 14.30
N PRO A 70 -10.89 -8.47 13.16
CA PRO A 70 -10.52 -7.74 11.95
C PRO A 70 -11.69 -6.96 11.33
N HIS A 71 -12.94 -7.22 11.71
CA HIS A 71 -14.11 -6.46 11.30
C HIS A 71 -14.44 -5.28 12.23
N ALA A 72 -13.82 -5.20 13.40
CA ALA A 72 -14.01 -4.10 14.34
C ALA A 72 -13.22 -2.87 13.88
N ARG A 73 -13.85 -2.10 12.99
CA ARG A 73 -13.28 -0.87 12.44
C ARG A 73 -13.35 0.26 13.46
N VAL A 74 -12.23 0.96 13.65
CA VAL A 74 -12.10 2.12 14.53
C VAL A 74 -11.43 3.25 13.77
N SER A 75 -12.02 4.45 13.81
CA SER A 75 -11.37 5.65 13.28
C SER A 75 -10.08 5.95 14.04
N THR A 76 -9.04 6.36 13.34
CA THR A 76 -7.78 6.78 14.00
C THR A 76 -7.98 7.97 14.94
N ALA A 77 -9.02 8.78 14.74
CA ALA A 77 -9.39 9.87 15.65
C ALA A 77 -9.94 9.37 16.99
N ASP A 78 -10.52 8.16 17.03
CA ASP A 78 -11.19 7.59 18.20
C ASP A 78 -10.30 6.63 18.99
N LEU A 79 -9.06 6.38 18.58
CA LEU A 79 -8.17 5.38 19.19
C LEU A 79 -7.99 5.61 20.70
N LYS A 80 -7.75 6.86 21.10
CA LYS A 80 -7.57 7.22 22.50
C LYS A 80 -8.84 6.95 23.32
N ALA A 81 -10.01 7.30 22.79
CA ALA A 81 -11.30 7.08 23.46
C ALA A 81 -11.64 5.58 23.58
N LYS A 82 -11.12 4.77 22.68
CA LYS A 82 -11.27 3.30 22.69
C LYS A 82 -10.20 2.56 23.50
N GLY A 83 -9.26 3.29 24.12
CA GLY A 83 -8.16 2.70 24.90
C GLY A 83 -7.14 1.94 24.03
N ILE A 84 -7.13 2.17 22.71
CA ILE A 84 -6.22 1.49 21.78
C ILE A 84 -4.92 2.29 21.61
N ALA A 85 -4.99 3.62 21.68
CA ALA A 85 -3.80 4.45 21.69
C ALA A 85 -3.12 4.34 23.05
N GLY A 86 -1.93 3.76 23.08
CA GLY A 86 -1.13 3.61 24.28
C GLY A 86 -0.80 4.96 24.95
N ASN A 87 -0.52 4.92 26.20
CA ASN A 87 0.11 6.03 26.90
C ASN A 87 1.59 6.08 26.48
N LEU A 88 2.00 7.14 25.79
CA LEU A 88 3.37 7.30 25.29
C LEU A 88 4.40 7.26 26.44
N GLU A 89 4.09 7.83 27.59
CA GLU A 89 4.97 7.81 28.77
C GLU A 89 5.13 6.40 29.33
N ALA A 90 4.02 5.65 29.42
CA ALA A 90 4.06 4.25 29.83
C ALA A 90 4.86 3.39 28.85
N ALA A 91 4.64 3.57 27.54
CA ALA A 91 5.38 2.87 26.50
C ALA A 91 6.89 3.16 26.56
N GLN A 92 7.27 4.41 26.81
CA GLN A 92 8.66 4.79 26.98
C GLN A 92 9.28 4.17 28.24
N ALA A 93 8.53 4.08 29.34
CA ALA A 93 8.98 3.45 30.58
C ALA A 93 9.16 1.93 30.39
N GLU A 94 8.24 1.26 29.69
CA GLU A 94 8.34 -0.17 29.36
C GLU A 94 9.55 -0.44 28.47
N GLU A 95 9.76 0.39 27.46
CA GLU A 95 10.93 0.31 26.59
C GLU A 95 12.24 0.51 27.35
N ALA A 96 12.30 1.49 28.26
CA ALA A 96 13.46 1.74 29.12
C ALA A 96 13.74 0.55 30.06
N ALA A 97 12.71 -0.19 30.44
CA ALA A 97 12.82 -1.42 31.22
C ALA A 97 13.19 -2.66 30.37
N GLY A 98 13.40 -2.50 29.06
CA GLY A 98 13.70 -3.60 28.12
C GLY A 98 12.49 -4.45 27.73
N LEU A 99 11.28 -3.96 27.98
CA LEU A 99 10.03 -4.63 27.61
C LEU A 99 9.55 -4.13 26.25
N ILE A 100 8.72 -4.95 25.59
CA ILE A 100 8.00 -4.54 24.39
C ILE A 100 6.69 -3.89 24.83
N PRO A 101 6.48 -2.60 24.49
CA PRO A 101 5.27 -1.89 24.93
C PRO A 101 3.98 -2.48 24.38
N ASP A 102 2.90 -2.41 25.14
CA ASP A 102 1.57 -2.76 24.68
C ASP A 102 1.18 -1.89 23.46
N GLY A 103 0.71 -2.54 22.40
CA GLY A 103 0.39 -1.88 21.13
C GLY A 103 1.58 -1.61 20.23
N ALA A 104 2.78 -2.12 20.57
CA ALA A 104 3.97 -1.99 19.74
C ALA A 104 3.77 -2.64 18.36
N VAL A 105 4.31 -1.99 17.32
CA VAL A 105 4.40 -2.59 15.99
C VAL A 105 5.47 -3.68 16.01
N ILE A 106 5.09 -4.90 15.67
CA ILE A 106 5.99 -6.07 15.63
C ILE A 106 6.42 -6.38 14.20
N ILE A 107 5.53 -6.19 13.23
CA ILE A 107 5.79 -6.44 11.82
C ILE A 107 5.48 -5.17 11.04
N ALA A 108 6.41 -4.74 10.21
CA ALA A 108 6.25 -3.66 9.24
C ALA A 108 6.69 -4.16 7.86
N ALA A 109 5.76 -4.38 6.95
CA ALA A 109 6.05 -4.92 5.65
C ALA A 109 5.56 -4.01 4.53
N ILE A 110 6.41 -3.73 3.56
CA ILE A 110 6.03 -3.13 2.29
C ILE A 110 5.95 -4.27 1.28
N THR A 111 4.73 -4.57 0.83
CA THR A 111 4.51 -5.62 -0.16
C THR A 111 3.58 -5.13 -1.25
N SER A 112 3.79 -5.57 -2.48
CA SER A 112 2.95 -5.16 -3.59
C SER A 112 3.04 -6.15 -4.75
N CYS A 113 1.91 -6.33 -5.44
CA CYS A 113 1.90 -7.04 -6.73
C CYS A 113 2.39 -6.11 -7.84
N THR A 114 3.00 -6.65 -8.89
CA THR A 114 3.53 -5.87 -10.02
C THR A 114 2.47 -4.95 -10.65
N ASN A 115 1.29 -5.47 -10.91
CA ASN A 115 0.22 -4.73 -11.59
C ASN A 115 -0.50 -3.71 -10.71
N THR A 116 -0.43 -3.85 -9.39
CA THR A 116 -1.08 -2.95 -8.42
C THR A 116 -0.12 -1.99 -7.75
N SER A 117 1.18 -2.15 -7.97
CA SER A 117 2.20 -1.22 -7.50
C SER A 117 2.08 0.12 -8.23
N ASN A 118 1.79 1.17 -7.48
CA ASN A 118 1.89 2.52 -8.02
C ASN A 118 3.33 3.03 -7.79
N PRO A 119 4.13 3.27 -8.83
CA PRO A 119 5.51 3.73 -8.69
C PRO A 119 5.63 5.01 -7.85
N ARG A 120 4.65 5.92 -7.96
CA ARG A 120 4.63 7.17 -7.16
C ARG A 120 4.57 6.88 -5.67
N ASN A 121 3.72 5.94 -5.25
CA ASN A 121 3.58 5.59 -3.84
C ASN A 121 4.84 4.90 -3.31
N THR A 122 5.45 4.04 -4.12
CA THR A 122 6.66 3.31 -3.72
C THR A 122 7.86 4.24 -3.62
N VAL A 123 8.02 5.16 -4.59
CA VAL A 123 9.06 6.21 -4.52
C VAL A 123 8.79 7.16 -3.35
N ALA A 124 7.53 7.53 -3.08
CA ALA A 124 7.19 8.36 -1.92
C ALA A 124 7.55 7.68 -0.59
N ALA A 125 7.36 6.36 -0.48
CA ALA A 125 7.82 5.59 0.69
C ALA A 125 9.35 5.64 0.83
N GLY A 126 10.08 5.52 -0.27
CA GLY A 126 11.54 5.67 -0.29
C GLY A 126 12.02 7.09 0.12
N LEU A 127 11.34 8.13 -0.36
CA LEU A 127 11.63 9.51 0.05
C LEU A 127 11.30 9.76 1.53
N LEU A 128 10.25 9.13 2.05
CA LEU A 128 9.94 9.16 3.48
C LEU A 128 11.04 8.48 4.30
N ALA A 129 11.54 7.32 3.83
CA ALA A 129 12.65 6.62 4.45
C ALA A 129 13.92 7.47 4.48
N ARG A 130 14.22 8.18 3.38
CA ARG A 130 15.34 9.14 3.32
C ARG A 130 15.23 10.20 4.40
N LYS A 131 14.07 10.86 4.51
CA LYS A 131 13.84 11.87 5.55
C LYS A 131 13.95 11.30 6.96
N ALA A 132 13.45 10.09 7.18
CA ALA A 132 13.58 9.42 8.46
C ALA A 132 15.04 9.16 8.82
N ASN A 133 15.86 8.70 7.86
CA ASN A 133 17.30 8.52 8.05
C ASN A 133 18.02 9.84 8.34
N GLU A 134 17.68 10.92 7.64
CA GLU A 134 18.23 12.27 7.88
C GLU A 134 17.91 12.79 9.30
N LEU A 135 16.76 12.43 9.85
CA LEU A 135 16.35 12.74 11.21
C LEU A 135 16.92 11.77 12.27
N GLY A 136 17.72 10.79 11.86
CA GLY A 136 18.31 9.80 12.75
C GLY A 136 17.30 8.81 13.33
N LEU A 137 16.13 8.65 12.70
CA LEU A 137 15.13 7.67 13.14
C LEU A 137 15.62 6.27 12.79
N VAL A 138 15.51 5.35 13.74
CA VAL A 138 15.91 3.97 13.60
C VAL A 138 14.75 3.04 13.93
N ARG A 139 14.76 1.88 13.29
CA ARG A 139 13.80 0.80 13.60
C ARG A 139 14.05 0.28 15.01
N LYS A 140 12.99 0.03 15.76
CA LYS A 140 13.07 -0.62 17.07
C LYS A 140 13.54 -2.07 16.91
N PRO A 141 14.31 -2.63 17.86
CA PRO A 141 14.93 -3.95 17.73
C PRO A 141 13.93 -5.10 17.60
N TRP A 142 12.73 -4.96 18.15
CA TRP A 142 11.66 -5.97 18.07
C TRP A 142 10.83 -5.90 16.79
N VAL A 143 10.99 -4.85 15.95
CA VAL A 143 10.20 -4.71 14.72
C VAL A 143 10.84 -5.51 13.60
N LYS A 144 10.11 -6.46 13.04
CA LYS A 144 10.48 -7.18 11.83
C LYS A 144 10.03 -6.36 10.62
N SER A 145 10.97 -5.73 9.92
CA SER A 145 10.70 -5.01 8.69
C SER A 145 11.08 -5.84 7.48
N SER A 146 10.33 -5.71 6.39
CA SER A 146 10.63 -6.38 5.13
C SER A 146 10.10 -5.59 3.95
N PHE A 147 10.72 -5.78 2.79
CA PHE A 147 10.25 -5.24 1.52
C PHE A 147 10.15 -6.38 0.49
N ALA A 148 8.99 -6.50 -0.13
CA ALA A 148 8.76 -7.42 -1.25
C ALA A 148 8.17 -6.64 -2.42
N PRO A 149 9.00 -6.08 -3.32
CA PRO A 149 8.53 -5.41 -4.51
C PRO A 149 7.77 -6.38 -5.42
N GLY A 150 6.83 -5.87 -6.20
CA GLY A 150 6.00 -6.68 -7.08
C GLY A 150 6.78 -7.46 -8.13
N SER A 151 7.93 -6.94 -8.54
CA SER A 151 8.85 -7.56 -9.51
C SER A 151 10.23 -6.92 -9.42
N LYS A 152 11.19 -7.48 -10.15
CA LYS A 152 12.51 -6.86 -10.34
C LYS A 152 12.42 -5.45 -10.93
N ALA A 153 11.44 -5.18 -11.81
CA ALA A 153 11.24 -3.84 -12.36
C ALA A 153 10.98 -2.79 -11.26
N ALA A 154 10.22 -3.17 -10.21
CA ALA A 154 9.98 -2.29 -9.09
C ALA A 154 11.25 -2.02 -8.25
N ALA A 155 12.11 -3.00 -8.08
CA ALA A 155 13.41 -2.80 -7.45
C ALA A 155 14.31 -1.88 -8.29
N LEU A 156 14.36 -2.09 -9.61
CA LEU A 156 15.20 -1.31 -10.52
C LEU A 156 14.83 0.17 -10.53
N TYR A 157 13.54 0.53 -10.63
CA TYR A 157 13.18 1.96 -10.62
C TYR A 157 13.44 2.64 -9.27
N LEU A 158 13.37 1.90 -8.15
CA LEU A 158 13.72 2.43 -6.82
C LEU A 158 15.24 2.62 -6.67
N GLU A 159 16.02 1.72 -7.25
CA GLU A 159 17.48 1.83 -7.32
C GLU A 159 17.87 3.04 -8.17
N GLU A 160 17.28 3.18 -9.37
CA GLU A 160 17.50 4.30 -10.27
C GLU A 160 17.07 5.64 -9.67
N ALA A 161 15.97 5.67 -8.91
CA ALA A 161 15.55 6.81 -8.11
C ALA A 161 16.45 7.08 -6.90
N GLY A 162 17.41 6.20 -6.59
CA GLY A 162 18.36 6.32 -5.49
C GLY A 162 17.72 6.23 -4.10
N VAL A 163 16.55 5.60 -3.96
CA VAL A 163 15.82 5.52 -2.68
C VAL A 163 15.77 4.13 -2.08
N LEU A 164 16.23 3.11 -2.80
CA LEU A 164 16.23 1.73 -2.30
C LEU A 164 17.12 1.57 -1.05
N THR A 165 18.31 2.15 -1.08
CA THR A 165 19.26 2.13 0.06
C THR A 165 18.71 2.84 1.29
N ASP A 166 17.85 3.84 1.12
CA ASP A 166 17.20 4.51 2.24
C ASP A 166 16.17 3.61 2.93
N LEU A 167 15.44 2.82 2.17
CA LEU A 167 14.53 1.79 2.69
C LEU A 167 15.31 0.71 3.44
N GLU A 168 16.41 0.23 2.87
CA GLU A 168 17.27 -0.79 3.49
C GLU A 168 17.86 -0.34 4.83
N LYS A 169 18.30 0.91 4.95
CA LYS A 169 18.79 1.49 6.21
C LYS A 169 17.75 1.48 7.32
N LEU A 170 16.47 1.63 7.00
CA LEU A 170 15.36 1.47 7.95
C LEU A 170 14.95 0.01 8.19
N GLY A 171 15.68 -0.96 7.59
CA GLY A 171 15.41 -2.38 7.75
C GLY A 171 14.41 -2.97 6.76
N PHE A 172 13.99 -2.21 5.75
CA PHE A 172 13.14 -2.69 4.65
C PHE A 172 13.99 -3.27 3.52
N GLY A 173 14.79 -4.28 3.83
CA GLY A 173 15.53 -5.04 2.82
C GLY A 173 14.61 -5.92 1.97
N ILE A 174 15.01 -6.18 0.72
CA ILE A 174 14.27 -7.05 -0.19
C ILE A 174 14.38 -8.50 0.29
N VAL A 175 13.25 -9.12 0.62
CA VAL A 175 13.16 -10.51 1.11
C VAL A 175 12.56 -11.46 0.07
N GLY A 176 12.00 -10.93 -0.99
CA GLY A 176 11.36 -11.69 -2.06
C GLY A 176 10.65 -10.76 -3.03
N TYR A 177 9.93 -11.33 -3.97
CA TYR A 177 9.15 -10.59 -4.96
C TYR A 177 7.70 -11.05 -4.97
N ALA A 178 6.79 -10.12 -5.30
CA ALA A 178 5.35 -10.34 -5.37
C ALA A 178 4.68 -10.56 -4.00
N CYS A 179 3.67 -11.44 -3.92
CA CYS A 179 2.85 -11.61 -2.72
C CYS A 179 3.61 -12.37 -1.63
N THR A 180 3.85 -11.71 -0.52
CA THR A 180 4.47 -12.30 0.68
C THR A 180 3.60 -12.03 1.90
N THR A 181 3.95 -11.07 2.73
CA THR A 181 3.22 -10.74 3.98
C THR A 181 1.76 -10.33 3.74
N CYS A 182 1.43 -9.69 2.61
CA CYS A 182 0.04 -9.35 2.26
C CYS A 182 -0.86 -10.57 2.05
N ASN A 183 -0.27 -11.72 1.75
CA ASN A 183 -0.99 -13.01 1.61
C ASN A 183 -0.88 -13.90 2.86
N GLY A 184 -0.46 -13.33 3.99
CA GLY A 184 -0.38 -14.03 5.29
C GLY A 184 0.96 -14.70 5.57
N MET A 185 1.98 -14.52 4.74
CA MET A 185 3.34 -14.96 5.06
C MET A 185 3.99 -14.00 6.05
N SER A 186 4.80 -14.54 6.97
CA SER A 186 5.42 -13.77 8.07
C SER A 186 6.52 -12.80 7.62
N GLY A 187 6.89 -12.81 6.36
CA GLY A 187 8.13 -12.19 5.86
C GLY A 187 9.38 -13.00 6.26
N ALA A 188 10.54 -12.70 5.72
CA ALA A 188 11.78 -13.39 6.08
C ALA A 188 12.42 -12.79 7.33
#